data_4f0b145a1537ca8f0e6084f028df8c36
#
_entry.id   4f0b145a1537ca8f0e6084f028df8c36
#
_cell.length_a   1.000
_cell.length_b   1.000
_cell.length_c   1.000
_cell.angle_alpha   90.00
_cell.angle_beta   90.00
_cell.angle_gamma   90.00
#
_symmetry.space_group_name_H-M   'P 1'
#
loop_
_entity.id
_entity.type
_entity.pdbx_description
1 polymer ?
#
loop_
_entity_poly.entity_id
_entity_poly.type
_entity_poly.pdbx_seq_one_letter_code
_entity_poly.pdbx_strand_id
1 'polypeptide(L)'
;TEVLKTGQLVTVDGSLGVIYEGVVEEAKPEAKAEVPAAAVIASTVPITGTKVYMNLGEPDKIDEYKDLPFDGIGLMRIEFIIADWVGEHPMALIEQGKPQVFVDKLAEGIAKVASAIYPRPVVVRLSDFKTNEYAALKGGEKYEPKENNPMIGWRGVSRYISPEYEPGFRLECKAIKKVRDEMGLKNVWVMLPFVRTTWEVEKAIKIMKEEGLERGKDFKLWFMAEVPSIIILADEFSKLCDGFSIGSNDLTQLLLGADRDSGILGNLGYFDERDPAVLRSIAHLIKVAHENGVTVSICGQAPSVYPEITEFLVENGIDSISVNPDVVVATKKLVASVEQKLILKRLSELKNTLSG
;
A
#
# COMPACT_ATOMS: atom_id res chain seq x y z
N THR A 1 22.19 -20.12 1.46
CA THR A 1 23.29 -19.14 1.32
C THR A 1 24.61 -19.82 1.68
N GLU A 2 25.42 -20.17 0.68
CA GLU A 2 26.72 -20.84 0.88
C GLU A 2 27.82 -19.87 1.37
N VAL A 3 27.57 -18.56 1.36
CA VAL A 3 28.56 -17.52 1.63
C VAL A 3 28.53 -17.01 3.07
N LEU A 4 27.34 -16.97 3.71
CA LEU A 4 27.18 -16.49 5.08
C LEU A 4 27.07 -17.63 6.08
N LYS A 5 27.76 -17.50 7.23
CA LYS A 5 27.72 -18.50 8.33
C LYS A 5 26.79 -18.05 9.44
N THR A 6 26.12 -19.02 10.07
CA THR A 6 25.28 -18.73 11.24
C THR A 6 26.12 -18.06 12.37
N GLY A 7 25.65 -16.92 12.86
CA GLY A 7 26.34 -16.11 13.86
C GLY A 7 27.36 -15.10 13.30
N GLN A 8 27.54 -15.02 11.98
CA GLN A 8 28.40 -14.01 11.35
C GLN A 8 27.73 -12.63 11.43
N LEU A 9 28.50 -11.64 11.91
CA LEU A 9 28.05 -10.25 11.97
C LEU A 9 28.21 -9.61 10.58
N VAL A 10 27.11 -9.05 10.06
CA VAL A 10 27.07 -8.43 8.72
C VAL A 10 26.28 -7.13 8.77
N THR A 11 26.63 -6.18 7.90
CA THR A 11 25.83 -4.99 7.63
C THR A 11 25.12 -5.15 6.29
N VAL A 12 23.80 -4.94 6.27
CA VAL A 12 22.96 -5.05 5.08
C VAL A 12 22.61 -3.65 4.59
N ASP A 13 22.98 -3.33 3.37
CA ASP A 13 22.51 -2.15 2.65
C ASP A 13 21.35 -2.57 1.74
N GLY A 14 20.13 -2.28 2.21
CA GLY A 14 18.90 -2.64 1.48
C GLY A 14 18.67 -1.79 0.23
N SER A 15 19.31 -0.62 0.11
CA SER A 15 19.17 0.27 -1.04
C SER A 15 20.05 -0.18 -2.21
N LEU A 16 21.23 -0.71 -1.90
CA LEU A 16 22.17 -1.23 -2.89
C LEU A 16 22.04 -2.75 -3.09
N GLY A 17 21.28 -3.44 -2.23
CA GLY A 17 21.17 -4.90 -2.26
C GLY A 17 22.48 -5.61 -1.92
N VAL A 18 23.34 -4.99 -1.11
CA VAL A 18 24.69 -5.48 -0.78
C VAL A 18 24.80 -5.85 0.68
N ILE A 19 25.56 -6.90 0.96
CA ILE A 19 25.91 -7.32 2.33
C ILE A 19 27.42 -7.15 2.53
N TYR A 20 27.78 -6.41 3.56
CA TYR A 20 29.18 -6.19 3.98
C TYR A 20 29.49 -7.10 5.17
N GLU A 21 30.70 -7.64 5.20
CA GLU A 21 31.18 -8.40 6.36
C GLU A 21 31.56 -7.43 7.50
N GLY A 22 31.05 -7.68 8.71
CA GLY A 22 31.28 -6.86 9.90
C GLY A 22 30.33 -5.66 10.03
N VAL A 23 30.68 -4.73 10.92
CA VAL A 23 29.97 -3.47 11.13
C VAL A 23 30.61 -2.40 10.27
N VAL A 24 29.85 -1.88 9.30
CA VAL A 24 30.25 -0.68 8.55
C VAL A 24 29.70 0.52 9.31
N GLU A 25 30.56 1.27 9.99
CA GLU A 25 30.20 2.55 10.60
C GLU A 25 30.03 3.59 9.48
N GLU A 26 28.83 4.14 9.35
CA GLU A 26 28.65 5.36 8.57
C GLU A 26 29.44 6.48 9.24
N ALA A 27 30.29 7.17 8.48
CA ALA A 27 31.01 8.33 8.96
C ALA A 27 30.02 9.39 9.46
N LYS A 28 29.97 9.61 10.77
CA LYS A 28 29.13 10.67 11.36
C LYS A 28 29.60 12.03 10.81
N PRO A 29 28.68 12.82 10.20
CA PRO A 29 29.02 14.20 9.84
C PRO A 29 29.31 14.98 11.13
N GLU A 30 30.40 15.76 11.12
CA GLU A 30 30.77 16.63 12.24
C GLU A 30 29.62 17.58 12.62
N ALA A 31 29.35 17.67 13.93
CA ALA A 31 28.33 18.48 14.51
C ALA A 31 28.47 19.95 14.20
N LYS A 32 27.68 20.48 13.28
CA LYS A 32 27.37 21.92 13.19
C LYS A 32 26.03 22.17 13.88
N ALA A 33 25.93 23.31 14.61
CA ALA A 33 24.83 23.71 15.48
C ALA A 33 23.45 23.22 15.05
N GLU A 34 22.78 22.48 15.94
CA GLU A 34 21.51 21.79 15.73
C GLU A 34 20.35 22.75 15.50
N VAL A 35 20.06 23.03 14.23
CA VAL A 35 18.65 23.25 13.86
C VAL A 35 18.03 21.85 13.77
N PRO A 36 16.87 21.58 14.39
CA PRO A 36 16.27 20.24 14.33
C PRO A 36 16.19 19.77 12.87
N ALA A 37 16.79 18.63 12.56
CA ALA A 37 16.88 18.12 11.18
C ALA A 37 15.50 18.08 10.49
N ALA A 38 14.44 17.79 11.22
CA ALA A 38 13.06 17.86 10.77
C ALA A 38 12.64 19.25 10.29
N ALA A 39 13.06 20.33 10.96
CA ALA A 39 12.72 21.71 10.57
C ALA A 39 13.46 22.14 9.30
N VAL A 40 14.72 21.72 9.13
CA VAL A 40 15.50 21.97 7.91
C VAL A 40 14.94 21.18 6.73
N ILE A 41 14.57 19.93 6.93
CA ILE A 41 13.96 19.09 5.88
C ILE A 41 12.62 19.71 5.45
N ALA A 42 11.74 20.09 6.38
CA ALA A 42 10.45 20.68 6.07
C ALA A 42 10.55 21.99 5.27
N SER A 43 11.59 22.82 5.51
CA SER A 43 11.79 24.09 4.80
C SER A 43 12.40 23.94 3.39
N THR A 44 12.93 22.77 3.05
CA THR A 44 13.63 22.54 1.76
C THR A 44 12.86 21.62 0.80
N VAL A 45 11.72 21.05 1.24
CA VAL A 45 10.93 20.13 0.43
C VAL A 45 9.83 20.88 -0.31
N PRO A 46 9.72 20.75 -1.64
CA PRO A 46 8.73 21.47 -2.43
C PRO A 46 7.31 20.98 -2.13
N ILE A 47 6.35 21.87 -2.32
CA ILE A 47 4.92 21.52 -2.40
C ILE A 47 4.66 20.98 -3.80
N THR A 48 3.96 19.86 -3.89
CA THR A 48 3.63 19.18 -5.15
C THR A 48 2.12 19.07 -5.34
N GLY A 49 1.66 19.10 -6.59
CA GLY A 49 0.28 18.79 -6.96
C GLY A 49 -0.04 17.33 -6.74
N THR A 50 0.80 16.44 -7.25
CA THR A 50 0.75 15.00 -6.96
C THR A 50 1.14 14.75 -5.52
N LYS A 51 0.30 14.06 -4.74
CA LYS A 51 0.59 13.75 -3.34
C LYS A 51 1.66 12.68 -3.23
N VAL A 52 2.54 12.80 -2.25
CA VAL A 52 3.50 11.75 -1.90
C VAL A 52 3.09 11.14 -0.58
N TYR A 53 2.62 9.91 -0.64
CA TYR A 53 2.23 9.11 0.51
C TYR A 53 3.39 8.19 0.93
N MET A 54 3.26 7.62 2.13
CA MET A 54 4.22 6.67 2.68
C MET A 54 3.57 5.29 2.85
N ASN A 55 4.33 4.24 2.58
CA ASN A 55 3.96 2.86 2.92
C ASN A 55 4.41 2.57 4.36
N LEU A 56 3.54 1.94 5.15
CA LEU A 56 3.85 1.54 6.52
C LEU A 56 3.29 0.14 6.81
N GLY A 57 4.14 -0.77 7.29
CA GLY A 57 3.73 -2.09 7.76
C GLY A 57 3.63 -2.13 9.29
N GLU A 58 4.70 -1.73 9.97
CA GLU A 58 4.85 -1.81 11.42
C GLU A 58 4.36 -0.53 12.11
N PRO A 59 3.30 -0.57 12.95
CA PRO A 59 2.76 0.61 13.61
C PRO A 59 3.78 1.34 14.50
N ASP A 60 4.70 0.59 15.12
CA ASP A 60 5.70 1.15 16.03
C ASP A 60 6.70 2.09 15.34
N LYS A 61 6.90 1.89 14.04
CA LYS A 61 7.79 2.72 13.22
C LYS A 61 7.26 4.11 12.93
N ILE A 62 5.98 4.39 13.19
CA ILE A 62 5.40 5.72 12.91
C ILE A 62 6.13 6.83 13.67
N ASP A 63 6.59 6.56 14.88
CA ASP A 63 7.29 7.56 15.69
C ASP A 63 8.62 8.00 15.06
N GLU A 64 9.26 7.13 14.27
CA GLU A 64 10.49 7.47 13.53
C GLU A 64 10.19 8.31 12.27
N TYR A 65 8.99 8.17 11.68
CA TYR A 65 8.67 8.71 10.36
C TYR A 65 7.66 9.84 10.33
N LYS A 66 6.89 10.08 11.42
CA LYS A 66 5.77 11.04 11.46
C LYS A 66 6.14 12.46 11.02
N ASP A 67 7.41 12.85 11.20
CA ASP A 67 7.92 14.18 10.86
C ASP A 67 8.44 14.29 9.42
N LEU A 68 8.47 13.18 8.66
CA LEU A 68 8.76 13.22 7.23
C LEU A 68 7.68 13.98 6.46
N PRO A 69 8.02 14.64 5.34
CA PRO A 69 7.11 15.52 4.60
C PRO A 69 6.15 14.76 3.67
N PHE A 70 5.59 13.65 4.09
CA PHE A 70 4.57 12.92 3.34
C PHE A 70 3.17 13.49 3.57
N ASP A 71 2.29 13.33 2.59
CA ASP A 71 0.93 13.88 2.62
C ASP A 71 -0.09 12.94 3.27
N GLY A 72 0.26 11.69 3.54
CA GLY A 72 -0.55 10.67 4.19
C GLY A 72 0.10 9.29 4.09
N ILE A 73 -0.55 8.28 4.62
CA ILE A 73 -0.15 6.88 4.45
C ILE A 73 -1.05 6.25 3.40
N GLY A 74 -0.48 5.92 2.24
CA GLY A 74 -1.20 5.33 1.11
C GLY A 74 -1.37 3.81 1.20
N LEU A 75 -0.56 3.17 2.02
CA LEU A 75 -0.67 1.74 2.33
C LEU A 75 -0.25 1.48 3.78
N MET A 76 -1.22 1.21 4.63
CA MET A 76 -0.99 0.59 5.94
C MET A 76 -1.41 -0.87 5.87
N ARG A 77 -0.46 -1.77 6.09
CA ARG A 77 -0.70 -3.22 6.06
C ARG A 77 -0.99 -3.75 7.45
N ILE A 78 -2.22 -4.25 7.67
CA ILE A 78 -2.64 -4.75 8.98
C ILE A 78 -2.12 -6.16 9.29
N GLU A 79 -1.57 -6.86 8.31
CA GLU A 79 -1.01 -8.20 8.48
C GLU A 79 0.05 -8.24 9.57
N PHE A 80 0.87 -7.20 9.69
CA PHE A 80 1.87 -7.09 10.76
C PHE A 80 1.23 -6.99 12.14
N ILE A 81 0.13 -6.23 12.26
CA ILE A 81 -0.61 -6.15 13.53
C ILE A 81 -1.21 -7.52 13.88
N ILE A 82 -1.79 -8.18 12.88
CA ILE A 82 -2.41 -9.50 13.09
C ILE A 82 -1.35 -10.54 13.47
N ALA A 83 -0.20 -10.54 12.80
CA ALA A 83 0.85 -11.50 13.08
C ALA A 83 1.55 -11.27 14.42
N ASP A 84 1.93 -10.02 14.71
CA ASP A 84 2.81 -9.73 15.85
C ASP A 84 2.04 -9.35 17.13
N TRP A 85 0.97 -8.55 16.98
CA TRP A 85 0.23 -8.07 18.17
C TRP A 85 -0.91 -9.01 18.55
N VAL A 86 -1.66 -9.52 17.57
CA VAL A 86 -2.72 -10.52 17.82
C VAL A 86 -2.10 -11.91 17.99
N GLY A 87 -1.26 -12.35 17.05
CA GLY A 87 -0.52 -13.60 17.07
C GLY A 87 -1.37 -14.86 16.90
N GLU A 88 -2.68 -14.73 16.64
CA GLU A 88 -3.62 -15.84 16.56
C GLU A 88 -4.64 -15.62 15.44
N HIS A 89 -5.04 -16.72 14.79
CA HIS A 89 -6.00 -16.67 13.70
C HIS A 89 -7.37 -16.15 14.16
N PRO A 90 -8.02 -15.20 13.47
CA PRO A 90 -9.29 -14.61 13.94
C PRO A 90 -10.40 -15.63 14.15
N MET A 91 -10.51 -16.67 13.31
CA MET A 91 -11.50 -17.71 13.50
C MET A 91 -11.24 -18.58 14.75
N ALA A 92 -9.95 -18.77 15.10
CA ALA A 92 -9.59 -19.47 16.35
C ALA A 92 -10.01 -18.65 17.59
N LEU A 93 -9.82 -17.33 17.55
CA LEU A 93 -10.27 -16.44 18.62
C LEU A 93 -11.79 -16.41 18.75
N ILE A 94 -12.52 -16.47 17.63
CA ILE A 94 -13.98 -16.57 17.64
C ILE A 94 -14.43 -17.88 18.31
N GLU A 95 -13.84 -19.01 17.93
CA GLU A 95 -14.17 -20.31 18.51
C GLU A 95 -13.89 -20.37 20.02
N GLN A 96 -12.83 -19.70 20.47
CA GLN A 96 -12.49 -19.58 21.89
C GLN A 96 -13.37 -18.60 22.67
N GLY A 97 -14.31 -17.91 22.02
CA GLY A 97 -15.13 -16.87 22.65
C GLY A 97 -14.37 -15.58 22.98
N LYS A 98 -13.26 -15.32 22.29
CA LYS A 98 -12.37 -14.15 22.53
C LYS A 98 -12.23 -13.22 21.31
N PRO A 99 -13.29 -12.97 20.51
CA PRO A 99 -13.18 -12.16 19.29
C PRO A 99 -12.74 -10.72 19.60
N GLN A 100 -13.07 -10.21 20.79
CA GLN A 100 -12.75 -8.84 21.17
C GLN A 100 -11.23 -8.58 21.26
N VAL A 101 -10.43 -9.60 21.56
CA VAL A 101 -8.96 -9.49 21.57
C VAL A 101 -8.43 -9.07 20.18
N PHE A 102 -8.99 -9.64 19.12
CA PHE A 102 -8.64 -9.29 17.75
C PHE A 102 -9.01 -7.83 17.44
N VAL A 103 -10.26 -7.46 17.75
CA VAL A 103 -10.78 -6.10 17.49
C VAL A 103 -9.96 -5.04 18.22
N ASP A 104 -9.67 -5.26 19.50
CA ASP A 104 -8.97 -4.29 20.34
C ASP A 104 -7.52 -4.08 19.90
N LYS A 105 -6.79 -5.14 19.66
CA LYS A 105 -5.39 -5.06 19.24
C LYS A 105 -5.24 -4.48 17.83
N LEU A 106 -6.12 -4.87 16.91
CA LEU A 106 -6.13 -4.31 15.56
C LEU A 106 -6.47 -2.82 15.60
N ALA A 107 -7.48 -2.42 16.37
CA ALA A 107 -7.84 -1.03 16.56
C ALA A 107 -6.71 -0.20 17.19
N GLU A 108 -6.04 -0.74 18.21
CA GLU A 108 -4.90 -0.10 18.87
C GLU A 108 -3.76 0.20 17.88
N GLY A 109 -3.36 -0.78 17.06
CA GLY A 109 -2.30 -0.60 16.07
C GLY A 109 -2.64 0.42 14.99
N ILE A 110 -3.88 0.40 14.49
CA ILE A 110 -4.36 1.39 13.51
C ILE A 110 -4.42 2.78 14.14
N ALA A 111 -4.97 2.89 15.35
CA ALA A 111 -5.12 4.16 16.05
C ALA A 111 -3.77 4.81 16.38
N LYS A 112 -2.75 4.02 16.73
CA LYS A 112 -1.40 4.50 16.96
C LYS A 112 -0.88 5.29 15.75
N VAL A 113 -1.03 4.72 14.57
CA VAL A 113 -0.59 5.36 13.32
C VAL A 113 -1.46 6.57 12.98
N ALA A 114 -2.78 6.41 13.01
CA ALA A 114 -3.71 7.44 12.60
C ALA A 114 -3.66 8.68 13.49
N SER A 115 -3.49 8.51 14.80
CA SER A 115 -3.35 9.62 15.76
C SER A 115 -2.03 10.39 15.57
N ALA A 116 -0.93 9.66 15.32
CA ALA A 116 0.39 10.26 15.17
C ALA A 116 0.50 11.25 14.00
N ILE A 117 -0.32 11.05 12.96
CA ILE A 117 -0.27 11.88 11.75
C ILE A 117 -1.58 12.65 11.48
N TYR A 118 -2.54 12.62 12.41
CA TYR A 118 -3.81 13.34 12.23
C TYR A 118 -3.59 14.82 11.86
N PRO A 119 -4.31 15.41 10.89
CA PRO A 119 -5.44 14.86 10.12
C PRO A 119 -5.05 14.19 8.78
N ARG A 120 -3.76 13.95 8.51
CA ARG A 120 -3.32 13.31 7.27
C ARG A 120 -3.98 11.93 7.11
N PRO A 121 -4.43 11.54 5.89
CA PRO A 121 -5.15 10.29 5.68
C PRO A 121 -4.26 9.06 5.90
N VAL A 122 -4.88 7.99 6.40
CA VAL A 122 -4.29 6.66 6.51
C VAL A 122 -5.19 5.68 5.76
N VAL A 123 -4.70 5.13 4.66
CA VAL A 123 -5.39 4.10 3.88
C VAL A 123 -4.99 2.73 4.42
N VAL A 124 -5.90 2.13 5.17
CA VAL A 124 -5.71 0.81 5.79
C VAL A 124 -6.13 -0.27 4.82
N ARG A 125 -5.16 -1.05 4.33
CA ARG A 125 -5.46 -2.24 3.56
C ARG A 125 -5.90 -3.35 4.51
N LEU A 126 -7.11 -3.85 4.33
CA LEU A 126 -7.61 -5.01 5.06
C LEU A 126 -6.77 -6.25 4.71
N SER A 127 -6.84 -7.28 5.54
CA SER A 127 -5.90 -8.40 5.51
C SER A 127 -5.84 -9.12 4.16
N ASP A 128 -4.63 -9.36 3.66
CA ASP A 128 -4.35 -10.05 2.41
C ASP A 128 -3.41 -11.24 2.62
N PHE A 129 -3.69 -12.03 3.64
CA PHE A 129 -2.94 -13.26 3.86
C PHE A 129 -3.30 -14.32 2.83
N LYS A 130 -2.29 -15.01 2.35
CA LYS A 130 -2.44 -16.28 1.64
C LYS A 130 -2.74 -17.41 2.62
N THR A 131 -3.32 -18.48 2.14
CA THR A 131 -3.70 -19.64 2.98
C THR A 131 -2.52 -20.22 3.78
N ASN A 132 -1.35 -20.31 3.17
CA ASN A 132 -0.14 -20.77 3.85
C ASN A 132 0.36 -19.81 4.93
N GLU A 133 0.17 -18.51 4.76
CA GLU A 133 0.55 -17.49 5.75
C GLU A 133 -0.41 -17.51 6.95
N TYR A 134 -1.71 -17.56 6.70
CA TYR A 134 -2.70 -17.68 7.77
C TYR A 134 -2.62 -19.01 8.52
N ALA A 135 -2.30 -20.11 7.83
CA ALA A 135 -2.08 -21.41 8.46
C ALA A 135 -0.93 -21.37 9.49
N ALA A 136 0.07 -20.49 9.29
CA ALA A 136 1.20 -20.33 10.19
C ALA A 136 0.85 -19.58 11.50
N LEU A 137 -0.27 -18.85 11.54
CA LEU A 137 -0.73 -18.22 12.77
C LEU A 137 -1.27 -19.28 13.74
N LYS A 138 -1.14 -19.00 15.03
CA LYS A 138 -1.65 -19.90 16.08
C LYS A 138 -3.12 -20.23 15.84
N GLY A 139 -3.44 -21.50 15.74
CA GLY A 139 -4.78 -22.01 15.46
C GLY A 139 -5.20 -21.95 13.99
N GLY A 140 -4.36 -21.45 13.09
CA GLY A 140 -4.69 -21.25 11.66
C GLY A 140 -4.82 -22.54 10.86
N GLU A 141 -4.01 -23.57 11.16
CA GLU A 141 -4.02 -24.85 10.42
C GLU A 141 -5.40 -25.49 10.31
N LYS A 142 -6.29 -25.25 11.27
CA LYS A 142 -7.64 -25.78 11.29
C LYS A 142 -8.57 -25.15 10.24
N TYR A 143 -8.33 -23.89 9.89
CA TYR A 143 -9.24 -23.08 9.07
C TYR A 143 -8.73 -22.86 7.65
N GLU A 144 -7.45 -23.16 7.39
CA GLU A 144 -6.82 -22.85 6.12
C GLU A 144 -6.67 -24.10 5.23
N PRO A 145 -7.25 -24.09 4.01
CA PRO A 145 -7.06 -25.19 3.06
C PRO A 145 -5.63 -25.16 2.49
N LYS A 146 -5.14 -26.32 2.08
CA LYS A 146 -3.91 -26.41 1.31
C LYS A 146 -4.19 -26.09 -0.15
N GLU A 147 -3.58 -25.06 -0.68
CA GLU A 147 -3.69 -24.66 -2.07
C GLU A 147 -2.37 -24.91 -2.82
N ASN A 148 -2.48 -25.29 -4.10
CA ASN A 148 -1.29 -25.47 -4.96
C ASN A 148 -0.65 -24.12 -5.33
N ASN A 149 -1.46 -23.08 -5.49
CA ASN A 149 -1.07 -21.71 -5.84
C ASN A 149 -1.72 -20.69 -4.91
N PRO A 150 -1.27 -20.54 -3.65
CA PRO A 150 -1.86 -19.58 -2.72
C PRO A 150 -1.82 -18.12 -3.22
N MET A 151 -0.84 -17.80 -4.09
CA MET A 151 -0.65 -16.48 -4.67
C MET A 151 -1.87 -15.99 -5.47
N ILE A 152 -2.56 -16.90 -6.17
CA ILE A 152 -3.77 -16.65 -6.96
C ILE A 152 -5.00 -17.37 -6.38
N GLY A 153 -4.89 -17.84 -5.15
CA GLY A 153 -5.89 -18.63 -4.47
C GLY A 153 -6.89 -17.82 -3.64
N TRP A 154 -7.29 -18.36 -2.51
CA TRP A 154 -8.27 -17.82 -1.59
C TRP A 154 -7.65 -16.73 -0.71
N ARG A 155 -7.63 -15.51 -1.21
CA ARG A 155 -7.06 -14.32 -0.55
C ARG A 155 -7.88 -13.06 -0.87
N GLY A 156 -7.70 -12.01 -0.08
CA GLY A 156 -8.36 -10.72 -0.28
C GLY A 156 -9.89 -10.84 -0.24
N VAL A 157 -10.57 -10.11 -1.12
CA VAL A 157 -12.04 -10.01 -1.10
C VAL A 157 -12.75 -11.35 -1.21
N SER A 158 -12.22 -12.31 -1.98
CA SER A 158 -12.82 -13.64 -2.08
C SER A 158 -12.93 -14.37 -0.73
N ARG A 159 -11.94 -14.12 0.14
CA ARG A 159 -11.93 -14.64 1.51
C ARG A 159 -13.02 -13.99 2.37
N TYR A 160 -13.17 -12.66 2.27
CA TYR A 160 -14.09 -11.89 3.11
C TYR A 160 -15.55 -12.27 2.93
N ILE A 161 -15.93 -12.67 1.72
CA ILE A 161 -17.31 -13.02 1.38
C ILE A 161 -17.61 -14.51 1.49
N SER A 162 -16.62 -15.33 1.84
CA SER A 162 -16.82 -16.77 2.01
C SER A 162 -17.28 -17.09 3.44
N PRO A 163 -18.23 -18.03 3.60
CA PRO A 163 -18.75 -18.39 4.92
C PRO A 163 -17.66 -18.82 5.91
N GLU A 164 -16.58 -19.38 5.40
CA GLU A 164 -15.46 -19.88 6.19
C GLU A 164 -14.65 -18.75 6.87
N TYR A 165 -14.71 -17.51 6.35
CA TYR A 165 -13.92 -16.39 6.88
C TYR A 165 -14.75 -15.12 7.12
N GLU A 166 -15.97 -15.00 6.64
CA GLU A 166 -16.82 -13.81 6.83
C GLU A 166 -16.85 -13.32 8.30
N PRO A 167 -16.94 -14.19 9.33
CA PRO A 167 -16.90 -13.75 10.72
C PRO A 167 -15.57 -13.04 11.07
N GLY A 168 -14.43 -13.50 10.53
CA GLY A 168 -13.13 -12.84 10.68
C GLY A 168 -13.10 -11.47 10.02
N PHE A 169 -13.63 -11.35 8.81
CA PHE A 169 -13.73 -10.05 8.12
C PHE A 169 -14.61 -9.05 8.90
N ARG A 170 -15.70 -9.51 9.51
CA ARG A 170 -16.51 -8.67 10.39
C ARG A 170 -15.74 -8.12 11.60
N LEU A 171 -14.76 -8.87 12.13
CA LEU A 171 -13.89 -8.35 13.19
C LEU A 171 -12.96 -7.23 12.68
N GLU A 172 -12.45 -7.34 11.47
CA GLU A 172 -11.67 -6.26 10.85
C GLU A 172 -12.53 -4.99 10.69
N CYS A 173 -13.77 -5.13 10.20
CA CYS A 173 -14.72 -4.02 10.08
C CYS A 173 -15.02 -3.37 11.44
N LYS A 174 -15.23 -4.17 12.49
CA LYS A 174 -15.45 -3.68 13.87
C LYS A 174 -14.24 -2.92 14.40
N ALA A 175 -13.02 -3.36 14.12
CA ALA A 175 -11.81 -2.66 14.51
C ALA A 175 -11.73 -1.27 13.83
N ILE A 176 -11.97 -1.20 12.51
CA ILE A 176 -12.03 0.06 11.77
C ILE A 176 -13.10 0.99 12.35
N LYS A 177 -14.29 0.47 12.61
CA LYS A 177 -15.38 1.25 13.21
C LYS A 177 -14.99 1.78 14.59
N LYS A 178 -14.39 0.96 15.43
CA LYS A 178 -13.91 1.36 16.74
C LYS A 178 -12.92 2.52 16.66
N VAL A 179 -11.93 2.45 15.77
CA VAL A 179 -10.96 3.54 15.53
C VAL A 179 -11.66 4.82 15.10
N ARG A 180 -12.61 4.72 14.18
CA ARG A 180 -13.26 5.89 13.60
C ARG A 180 -14.30 6.52 14.51
N ASP A 181 -15.12 5.73 15.17
CA ASP A 181 -16.30 6.20 15.90
C ASP A 181 -16.02 6.37 17.39
N GLU A 182 -15.34 5.41 18.04
CA GLU A 182 -15.05 5.48 19.47
C GLU A 182 -13.79 6.29 19.76
N MET A 183 -12.74 6.17 18.93
CA MET A 183 -11.49 6.92 19.11
C MET A 183 -11.45 8.24 18.32
N GLY A 184 -12.46 8.52 17.48
CA GLY A 184 -12.63 9.78 16.76
C GLY A 184 -11.66 10.01 15.60
N LEU A 185 -10.93 8.99 15.15
CA LEU A 185 -9.90 9.11 14.12
C LEU A 185 -10.51 8.97 12.70
N LYS A 186 -11.17 10.01 12.22
CA LYS A 186 -11.86 10.05 10.94
C LYS A 186 -10.92 10.05 9.71
N ASN A 187 -9.63 10.23 9.91
CA ASN A 187 -8.61 10.16 8.86
C ASN A 187 -8.26 8.72 8.41
N VAL A 188 -8.89 7.70 8.99
CA VAL A 188 -8.73 6.28 8.57
C VAL A 188 -9.69 5.97 7.43
N TRP A 189 -9.14 5.55 6.29
CA TRP A 189 -9.85 5.03 5.13
C TRP A 189 -9.53 3.55 4.95
N VAL A 190 -10.30 2.84 4.14
CA VAL A 190 -10.15 1.39 3.94
C VAL A 190 -9.82 1.08 2.49
N MET A 191 -8.96 0.10 2.28
CA MET A 191 -8.64 -0.45 0.98
C MET A 191 -8.87 -1.97 0.96
N LEU A 192 -9.65 -2.45 -0.02
CA LEU A 192 -9.87 -3.87 -0.26
C LEU A 192 -8.76 -4.42 -1.17
N PRO A 193 -8.03 -5.46 -0.74
CA PRO A 193 -6.97 -6.08 -1.53
C PRO A 193 -7.50 -7.13 -2.49
N PHE A 194 -6.74 -7.42 -3.52
CA PHE A 194 -6.90 -8.52 -4.45
C PHE A 194 -8.32 -8.66 -5.02
N VAL A 195 -8.83 -7.53 -5.50
CA VAL A 195 -10.16 -7.40 -6.09
C VAL A 195 -10.19 -8.02 -7.48
N ARG A 196 -11.10 -8.98 -7.72
CA ARG A 196 -11.21 -9.71 -8.98
C ARG A 196 -12.47 -9.36 -9.77
N THR A 197 -13.62 -9.27 -9.09
CA THR A 197 -14.93 -9.11 -9.73
C THR A 197 -15.80 -8.08 -9.02
N THR A 198 -16.72 -7.44 -9.75
CA THR A 198 -17.64 -6.47 -9.18
C THR A 198 -18.59 -7.10 -8.16
N TRP A 199 -19.10 -8.30 -8.46
CA TRP A 199 -20.05 -8.99 -7.58
C TRP A 199 -19.45 -9.37 -6.21
N GLU A 200 -18.15 -9.72 -6.14
CA GLU A 200 -17.52 -10.00 -4.86
C GLU A 200 -17.36 -8.74 -4.02
N VAL A 201 -17.02 -7.61 -4.68
CA VAL A 201 -16.90 -6.31 -4.02
C VAL A 201 -18.26 -5.84 -3.50
N GLU A 202 -19.32 -5.98 -4.28
CA GLU A 202 -20.67 -5.63 -3.84
C GLU A 202 -21.09 -6.40 -2.58
N LYS A 203 -20.75 -7.70 -2.50
CA LYS A 203 -20.96 -8.50 -1.30
C LYS A 203 -20.13 -8.01 -0.11
N ALA A 204 -18.84 -7.70 -0.32
CA ALA A 204 -17.97 -7.17 0.73
C ALA A 204 -18.49 -5.81 1.24
N ILE A 205 -18.89 -4.91 0.36
CA ILE A 205 -19.49 -3.61 0.70
C ILE A 205 -20.76 -3.80 1.53
N LYS A 206 -21.60 -4.79 1.17
CA LYS A 206 -22.80 -5.11 1.95
C LYS A 206 -22.47 -5.51 3.38
N ILE A 207 -21.47 -6.39 3.57
CA ILE A 207 -21.01 -6.82 4.89
C ILE A 207 -20.45 -5.62 5.67
N MET A 208 -19.63 -4.79 5.04
CA MET A 208 -19.10 -3.57 5.64
C MET A 208 -20.21 -2.63 6.11
N LYS A 209 -21.24 -2.45 5.29
CA LYS A 209 -22.42 -1.63 5.64
C LYS A 209 -23.21 -2.21 6.82
N GLU A 210 -23.36 -3.52 6.89
CA GLU A 210 -24.00 -4.21 8.03
C GLU A 210 -23.21 -3.98 9.34
N GLU A 211 -21.88 -3.85 9.26
CA GLU A 211 -21.02 -3.50 10.40
C GLU A 211 -20.93 -1.98 10.65
N GLY A 212 -21.66 -1.16 9.87
CA GLY A 212 -21.73 0.29 10.03
C GLY A 212 -20.60 1.09 9.34
N LEU A 213 -19.91 0.49 8.37
CA LEU A 213 -18.95 1.15 7.51
C LEU A 213 -19.58 1.42 6.14
N GLU A 214 -20.04 2.63 5.94
CA GLU A 214 -20.67 3.06 4.68
C GLU A 214 -19.89 4.19 4.03
N ARG A 215 -19.64 4.04 2.73
CA ARG A 215 -18.96 5.03 1.90
C ARG A 215 -19.69 6.37 1.93
N GLY A 216 -18.95 7.46 2.11
CA GLY A 216 -19.54 8.79 2.20
C GLY A 216 -18.49 9.88 2.27
N LYS A 217 -18.91 11.08 2.76
CA LYS A 217 -18.04 12.24 2.84
C LYS A 217 -16.80 11.97 3.71
N ASP A 218 -16.99 11.32 4.84
CA ASP A 218 -15.95 11.11 5.86
C ASP A 218 -15.28 9.75 5.77
N PHE A 219 -15.86 8.77 5.05
CA PHE A 219 -15.33 7.43 4.91
C PHE A 219 -15.11 7.11 3.44
N LYS A 220 -13.85 6.87 3.09
CA LYS A 220 -13.42 6.51 1.74
C LYS A 220 -13.11 5.03 1.64
N LEU A 221 -13.59 4.42 0.57
CA LEU A 221 -13.33 3.04 0.20
C LEU A 221 -12.46 3.00 -1.05
N TRP A 222 -11.31 2.36 -0.93
CA TRP A 222 -10.36 2.17 -2.02
C TRP A 222 -10.27 0.70 -2.41
N PHE A 223 -9.87 0.45 -3.65
CA PHE A 223 -9.54 -0.89 -4.13
C PHE A 223 -8.08 -0.97 -4.53
N MET A 224 -7.43 -2.07 -4.19
CA MET A 224 -6.11 -2.35 -4.71
C MET A 224 -6.25 -2.88 -6.15
N ALA A 225 -5.72 -2.13 -7.09
CA ALA A 225 -5.72 -2.47 -8.51
C ALA A 225 -4.47 -3.29 -8.82
N GLU A 226 -4.60 -4.60 -8.70
CA GLU A 226 -3.49 -5.54 -8.82
C GLU A 226 -3.85 -6.81 -9.59
N VAL A 227 -5.12 -6.95 -9.99
CA VAL A 227 -5.60 -8.05 -10.84
C VAL A 227 -6.00 -7.47 -12.20
N PRO A 228 -5.66 -8.09 -13.34
CA PRO A 228 -5.97 -7.54 -14.66
C PRO A 228 -7.45 -7.22 -14.91
N SER A 229 -8.37 -7.95 -14.28
CA SER A 229 -9.82 -7.71 -14.42
C SER A 229 -10.25 -6.32 -13.93
N ILE A 230 -9.64 -5.80 -12.86
CA ILE A 230 -9.97 -4.45 -12.35
C ILE A 230 -9.46 -3.35 -13.29
N ILE A 231 -8.39 -3.62 -14.06
CA ILE A 231 -7.90 -2.72 -15.09
C ILE A 231 -8.85 -2.70 -16.29
N ILE A 232 -9.30 -3.87 -16.73
CA ILE A 232 -10.18 -4.01 -17.89
C ILE A 232 -11.57 -3.42 -17.63
N LEU A 233 -12.10 -3.58 -16.42
CA LEU A 233 -13.41 -3.11 -15.96
C LEU A 233 -13.31 -1.88 -15.06
N ALA A 234 -12.31 -1.03 -15.28
CA ALA A 234 -12.03 0.12 -14.40
C ALA A 234 -13.21 1.08 -14.28
N ASP A 235 -13.99 1.25 -15.33
CA ASP A 235 -15.22 2.05 -15.37
C ASP A 235 -16.32 1.46 -14.47
N GLU A 236 -16.47 0.15 -14.44
CA GLU A 236 -17.43 -0.53 -13.57
C GLU A 236 -17.01 -0.47 -12.10
N PHE A 237 -15.74 -0.75 -11.81
CA PHE A 237 -15.22 -0.66 -10.45
C PHE A 237 -15.22 0.78 -9.91
N SER A 238 -15.04 1.78 -10.77
CA SER A 238 -15.08 3.20 -10.39
C SER A 238 -16.42 3.60 -9.77
N LYS A 239 -17.51 2.95 -10.11
CA LYS A 239 -18.82 3.20 -9.50
C LYS A 239 -18.88 2.76 -8.03
N LEU A 240 -18.01 1.84 -7.63
CA LEU A 240 -18.03 1.16 -6.34
C LEU A 240 -16.98 1.68 -5.34
N CYS A 241 -16.03 2.53 -5.76
CA CYS A 241 -14.96 3.04 -4.91
C CYS A 241 -14.78 4.55 -4.98
N ASP A 242 -13.93 5.08 -4.10
CA ASP A 242 -13.49 6.49 -4.10
C ASP A 242 -12.06 6.63 -4.64
N GLY A 243 -11.32 5.53 -4.74
CA GLY A 243 -9.95 5.53 -5.22
C GLY A 243 -9.44 4.13 -5.57
N PHE A 244 -8.45 4.10 -6.44
CA PHE A 244 -7.64 2.91 -6.72
C PHE A 244 -6.24 3.12 -6.17
N SER A 245 -5.64 2.05 -5.65
CA SER A 245 -4.21 2.02 -5.37
C SER A 245 -3.58 0.86 -6.14
N ILE A 246 -2.65 1.17 -7.02
CA ILE A 246 -2.01 0.17 -7.88
C ILE A 246 -1.03 -0.66 -7.05
N GLY A 247 -1.28 -1.96 -6.96
CA GLY A 247 -0.35 -2.94 -6.41
C GLY A 247 0.54 -3.50 -7.53
N SER A 248 1.56 -2.73 -7.92
CA SER A 248 2.34 -3.01 -9.14
C SER A 248 3.04 -4.36 -9.13
N ASN A 249 3.41 -4.89 -7.97
CA ASN A 249 4.03 -6.21 -7.86
C ASN A 249 3.08 -7.33 -8.30
N ASP A 250 1.89 -7.43 -7.70
CA ASP A 250 0.91 -8.45 -8.07
C ASP A 250 0.35 -8.19 -9.49
N LEU A 251 0.17 -6.92 -9.87
CA LEU A 251 -0.25 -6.57 -11.24
C LEU A 251 0.75 -7.06 -12.29
N THR A 252 2.04 -6.84 -12.07
CA THR A 252 3.11 -7.32 -12.96
C THR A 252 3.10 -8.83 -13.06
N GLN A 253 3.05 -9.52 -11.90
CA GLN A 253 2.95 -10.97 -11.85
C GLN A 253 1.79 -11.51 -12.68
N LEU A 254 0.60 -10.94 -12.52
CA LEU A 254 -0.61 -11.45 -13.15
C LEU A 254 -0.75 -11.04 -14.62
N LEU A 255 -0.25 -9.88 -15.01
CA LEU A 255 -0.22 -9.44 -16.42
C LEU A 255 0.74 -10.28 -17.25
N LEU A 256 1.93 -10.56 -16.70
CA LEU A 256 2.97 -11.31 -17.41
C LEU A 256 2.87 -12.82 -17.18
N GLY A 257 1.99 -13.30 -16.28
CA GLY A 257 1.89 -14.70 -15.90
C GLY A 257 3.21 -15.24 -15.32
N ALA A 258 3.96 -14.38 -14.60
CA ALA A 258 5.27 -14.68 -14.04
C ALA A 258 5.21 -14.66 -12.52
N ASP A 259 5.47 -15.79 -11.89
CA ASP A 259 5.57 -15.85 -10.43
C ASP A 259 6.77 -15.03 -9.95
N ARG A 260 6.50 -13.98 -9.15
CA ARG A 260 7.53 -13.07 -8.62
C ARG A 260 8.50 -13.77 -7.65
N ASP A 261 8.09 -14.89 -7.05
CA ASP A 261 8.91 -15.67 -6.13
C ASP A 261 9.75 -16.72 -6.89
N SER A 262 9.59 -16.85 -8.22
CA SER A 262 10.40 -17.73 -9.06
C SER A 262 11.78 -17.14 -9.31
N GLY A 263 12.80 -17.68 -8.66
CA GLY A 263 14.20 -17.28 -8.91
C GLY A 263 14.63 -17.48 -10.37
N ILE A 264 14.10 -18.49 -11.07
CA ILE A 264 14.41 -18.73 -12.49
C ILE A 264 13.85 -17.61 -13.36
N LEU A 265 12.57 -17.27 -13.21
CA LEU A 265 11.93 -16.19 -14.00
C LEU A 265 12.52 -14.82 -13.65
N GLY A 266 12.83 -14.58 -12.37
CA GLY A 266 13.51 -13.36 -11.94
C GLY A 266 14.88 -13.18 -12.60
N ASN A 267 15.70 -14.23 -12.61
CA ASN A 267 17.01 -14.21 -13.25
C ASN A 267 16.95 -14.05 -14.79
N LEU A 268 15.86 -14.50 -15.40
CA LEU A 268 15.61 -14.32 -16.83
C LEU A 268 15.00 -12.93 -17.17
N GLY A 269 14.70 -12.09 -16.17
CA GLY A 269 14.15 -10.75 -16.34
C GLY A 269 12.67 -10.71 -16.69
N TYR A 270 11.91 -11.78 -16.43
CA TYR A 270 10.47 -11.79 -16.69
C TYR A 270 9.67 -10.91 -15.74
N PHE A 271 10.13 -10.69 -14.51
CA PHE A 271 9.46 -9.84 -13.54
C PHE A 271 10.08 -8.44 -13.55
N ASP A 272 9.53 -7.56 -14.37
CA ASP A 272 9.92 -6.14 -14.45
C ASP A 272 8.67 -5.25 -14.46
N GLU A 273 8.51 -4.44 -13.44
CA GLU A 273 7.39 -3.49 -13.30
C GLU A 273 7.40 -2.39 -14.37
N ARG A 274 8.52 -2.26 -15.12
CA ARG A 274 8.68 -1.32 -16.24
C ARG A 274 8.24 -1.91 -17.58
N ASP A 275 7.78 -3.16 -17.60
CA ASP A 275 7.31 -3.77 -18.84
C ASP A 275 6.20 -2.93 -19.49
N PRO A 276 6.22 -2.76 -20.83
CA PRO A 276 5.22 -1.96 -21.54
C PRO A 276 3.76 -2.40 -21.29
N ALA A 277 3.50 -3.68 -21.03
CA ALA A 277 2.16 -4.16 -20.71
C ALA A 277 1.69 -3.62 -19.34
N VAL A 278 2.60 -3.58 -18.36
CA VAL A 278 2.33 -3.03 -17.03
C VAL A 278 2.10 -1.52 -17.13
N LEU A 279 3.00 -0.78 -17.76
CA LEU A 279 2.90 0.67 -17.93
C LEU A 279 1.63 1.08 -18.66
N ARG A 280 1.27 0.40 -19.76
CA ARG A 280 0.03 0.68 -20.50
C ARG A 280 -1.22 0.39 -19.67
N SER A 281 -1.21 -0.65 -18.84
CA SER A 281 -2.30 -0.98 -17.93
C SER A 281 -2.47 0.10 -16.86
N ILE A 282 -1.38 0.61 -16.31
CA ILE A 282 -1.39 1.71 -15.34
C ILE A 282 -1.95 2.99 -15.98
N ALA A 283 -1.44 3.39 -17.15
CA ALA A 283 -1.93 4.57 -17.87
C ALA A 283 -3.43 4.46 -18.21
N HIS A 284 -3.88 3.28 -18.63
CA HIS A 284 -5.29 3.02 -18.89
C HIS A 284 -6.15 3.20 -17.64
N LEU A 285 -5.73 2.61 -16.50
CA LEU A 285 -6.46 2.74 -15.24
C LEU A 285 -6.57 4.21 -14.82
N ILE A 286 -5.47 4.97 -14.84
CA ILE A 286 -5.47 6.39 -14.48
C ILE A 286 -6.49 7.16 -15.33
N LYS A 287 -6.43 6.97 -16.64
CA LYS A 287 -7.35 7.63 -17.57
C LYS A 287 -8.81 7.31 -17.28
N VAL A 288 -9.17 6.02 -17.21
CA VAL A 288 -10.57 5.59 -17.02
C VAL A 288 -11.09 5.98 -15.63
N ALA A 289 -10.27 5.88 -14.59
CA ALA A 289 -10.65 6.32 -13.26
C ALA A 289 -10.97 7.82 -13.22
N HIS A 290 -10.14 8.66 -13.82
CA HIS A 290 -10.36 10.10 -13.90
C HIS A 290 -11.62 10.45 -14.73
N GLU A 291 -11.88 9.76 -15.83
CA GLU A 291 -13.12 9.92 -16.62
C GLU A 291 -14.37 9.60 -15.76
N ASN A 292 -14.24 8.82 -14.71
CA ASN A 292 -15.28 8.46 -13.74
C ASN A 292 -15.19 9.21 -12.42
N GLY A 293 -14.30 10.20 -12.28
CA GLY A 293 -14.16 11.04 -11.08
C GLY A 293 -13.54 10.33 -9.88
N VAL A 294 -12.77 9.27 -10.10
CA VAL A 294 -12.10 8.45 -9.08
C VAL A 294 -10.59 8.72 -9.09
N THR A 295 -10.00 8.87 -7.90
CA THR A 295 -8.57 9.10 -7.73
C THR A 295 -7.75 7.82 -7.89
N VAL A 296 -6.49 7.97 -8.32
CA VAL A 296 -5.56 6.85 -8.48
C VAL A 296 -4.27 7.10 -7.71
N SER A 297 -3.86 6.11 -6.95
CA SER A 297 -2.58 6.02 -6.27
C SER A 297 -1.80 4.78 -6.75
N ILE A 298 -0.54 4.71 -6.37
CA ILE A 298 0.28 3.51 -6.47
C ILE A 298 0.94 3.24 -5.13
N CYS A 299 1.08 1.99 -4.74
CA CYS A 299 1.73 1.60 -3.48
C CYS A 299 2.69 0.41 -3.63
N GLY A 300 2.90 -0.07 -4.86
CA GLY A 300 3.91 -1.09 -5.14
C GLY A 300 5.35 -0.55 -4.99
N GLN A 301 6.33 -1.42 -5.21
CA GLN A 301 7.74 -1.11 -5.00
C GLN A 301 8.33 -0.23 -6.12
N ALA A 302 7.74 -0.25 -7.32
CA ALA A 302 8.31 0.39 -8.51
C ALA A 302 8.74 1.86 -8.30
N PRO A 303 7.91 2.76 -7.74
CA PRO A 303 8.32 4.16 -7.56
C PRO A 303 9.44 4.35 -6.54
N SER A 304 9.61 3.42 -5.60
CA SER A 304 10.69 3.48 -4.62
C SER A 304 12.05 3.04 -5.20
N VAL A 305 12.01 2.25 -6.30
CA VAL A 305 13.21 1.65 -6.90
C VAL A 305 13.59 2.34 -8.21
N TYR A 306 12.60 2.75 -9.01
CA TYR A 306 12.78 3.27 -10.36
C TYR A 306 12.27 4.72 -10.48
N PRO A 307 13.14 5.75 -10.47
CA PRO A 307 12.73 7.14 -10.63
C PRO A 307 11.93 7.40 -11.93
N GLU A 308 12.25 6.70 -13.01
CA GLU A 308 11.54 6.79 -14.30
C GLU A 308 10.07 6.37 -14.21
N ILE A 309 9.71 5.49 -13.27
CA ILE A 309 8.32 5.14 -12.99
C ILE A 309 7.59 6.33 -12.37
N THR A 310 8.23 7.04 -11.44
CA THR A 310 7.66 8.26 -10.84
C THR A 310 7.42 9.33 -11.92
N GLU A 311 8.36 9.54 -12.84
CA GLU A 311 8.18 10.46 -13.97
C GLU A 311 6.98 10.05 -14.83
N PHE A 312 6.92 8.78 -15.24
CA PHE A 312 5.82 8.21 -16.01
C PHE A 312 4.45 8.41 -15.34
N LEU A 313 4.37 8.15 -14.02
CA LEU A 313 3.13 8.28 -13.26
C LEU A 313 2.65 9.74 -13.21
N VAL A 314 3.54 10.68 -12.94
CA VAL A 314 3.21 12.12 -12.92
C VAL A 314 2.82 12.62 -14.31
N GLU A 315 3.51 12.17 -15.35
CA GLU A 315 3.18 12.50 -16.75
C GLU A 315 1.78 11.99 -17.16
N ASN A 316 1.33 10.87 -16.61
CA ASN A 316 -0.01 10.33 -16.80
C ASN A 316 -1.06 10.89 -15.83
N GLY A 317 -0.66 11.82 -14.94
CA GLY A 317 -1.59 12.56 -14.07
C GLY A 317 -2.02 11.80 -12.83
N ILE A 318 -1.24 10.86 -12.31
CA ILE A 318 -1.57 10.15 -11.07
C ILE A 318 -1.80 11.12 -9.90
N ASP A 319 -2.77 10.84 -9.03
CA ASP A 319 -3.13 11.74 -7.92
C ASP A 319 -2.17 11.60 -6.73
N SER A 320 -1.65 10.40 -6.49
CA SER A 320 -0.71 10.17 -5.40
C SER A 320 0.25 8.99 -5.67
N ILE A 321 1.41 9.06 -5.06
CA ILE A 321 2.45 8.02 -5.13
C ILE A 321 2.85 7.67 -3.71
N SER A 322 2.64 6.42 -3.31
CA SER A 322 3.01 5.92 -1.99
C SER A 322 4.31 5.14 -2.07
N VAL A 323 5.30 5.57 -1.30
CA VAL A 323 6.67 5.04 -1.34
C VAL A 323 7.16 4.63 0.05
N ASN A 324 8.28 3.94 0.09
CA ASN A 324 8.92 3.60 1.35
C ASN A 324 9.43 4.87 2.07
N PRO A 325 9.56 4.85 3.41
CA PRO A 325 9.93 6.02 4.20
C PRO A 325 11.26 6.68 3.78
N ASP A 326 12.25 5.88 3.43
CA ASP A 326 13.61 6.29 3.06
C ASP A 326 13.69 7.13 1.79
N VAL A 327 12.71 6.98 0.88
CA VAL A 327 12.70 7.72 -0.39
C VAL A 327 11.64 8.83 -0.47
N VAL A 328 10.88 9.09 0.58
CA VAL A 328 9.81 10.13 0.60
C VAL A 328 10.32 11.49 0.15
N VAL A 329 11.44 11.95 0.71
CA VAL A 329 12.01 13.28 0.38
C VAL A 329 12.51 13.33 -1.07
N ALA A 330 13.20 12.29 -1.51
CA ALA A 330 13.71 12.20 -2.88
C ALA A 330 12.56 12.16 -3.89
N THR A 331 11.52 11.36 -3.62
CA THR A 331 10.33 11.28 -4.47
C THR A 331 9.61 12.62 -4.56
N LYS A 332 9.47 13.34 -3.45
CA LYS A 332 8.81 14.65 -3.46
C LYS A 332 9.57 15.68 -4.31
N LYS A 333 10.89 15.68 -4.24
CA LYS A 333 11.74 16.52 -5.11
C LYS A 333 11.64 16.15 -6.57
N LEU A 334 11.62 14.85 -6.88
CA LEU A 334 11.45 14.34 -8.25
C LEU A 334 10.09 14.73 -8.82
N VAL A 335 9.01 14.49 -8.09
CA VAL A 335 7.64 14.89 -8.49
C VAL A 335 7.59 16.38 -8.81
N ALA A 336 8.10 17.25 -7.94
CA ALA A 336 8.13 18.69 -8.20
C ALA A 336 8.91 19.06 -9.47
N SER A 337 10.04 18.40 -9.71
CA SER A 337 10.85 18.61 -10.92
C SER A 337 10.10 18.22 -12.19
N VAL A 338 9.40 17.07 -12.15
CA VAL A 338 8.60 16.59 -13.29
C VAL A 338 7.41 17.52 -13.55
N GLU A 339 6.69 17.93 -12.50
CA GLU A 339 5.58 18.88 -12.61
C GLU A 339 6.02 20.21 -13.25
N GLN A 340 7.17 20.75 -12.83
CA GLN A 340 7.75 21.97 -13.42
C GLN A 340 8.09 21.78 -14.88
N LYS A 341 8.71 20.64 -15.25
CA LYS A 341 9.03 20.30 -16.65
C LYS A 341 7.77 20.24 -17.51
N LEU A 342 6.70 19.62 -17.02
CA LEU A 342 5.42 19.55 -17.71
C LEU A 342 4.79 20.93 -17.92
N ILE A 343 4.81 21.80 -16.92
CA ILE A 343 4.31 23.17 -17.03
C ILE A 343 5.10 23.95 -18.09
N LEU A 344 6.42 23.90 -18.06
CA LEU A 344 7.28 24.59 -19.03
C LEU A 344 7.03 24.08 -20.46
N LYS A 345 6.90 22.76 -20.63
CA LYS A 345 6.56 22.15 -21.93
C LYS A 345 5.22 22.68 -22.45
N ARG A 346 4.20 22.71 -21.60
CA ARG A 346 2.86 23.18 -21.99
C ARG A 346 2.84 24.66 -22.33
N LEU A 347 3.56 25.48 -21.59
CA LEU A 347 3.70 26.91 -21.90
C LEU A 347 4.38 27.15 -23.24
N SER A 348 5.40 26.36 -23.57
CA SER A 348 6.08 26.43 -24.87
C SER A 348 5.15 26.04 -26.04
N GLU A 349 4.37 24.97 -25.87
CA GLU A 349 3.37 24.53 -26.86
C GLU A 349 2.31 25.61 -27.11
N LEU A 350 1.77 26.21 -26.04
CA LEU A 350 0.79 27.31 -26.14
C LEU A 350 1.36 28.54 -26.85
N LYS A 351 2.61 28.92 -26.54
CA LYS A 351 3.28 30.05 -27.18
C LYS A 351 3.42 29.80 -28.70
N ASN A 352 3.80 28.59 -29.10
CA ASN A 352 3.93 28.24 -30.54
C ASN A 352 2.57 28.27 -31.26
N THR A 353 1.49 27.84 -30.58
CA THR A 353 0.12 27.87 -31.14
C THR A 353 -0.42 29.30 -31.34
N LEU A 354 -0.02 30.24 -30.44
CA LEU A 354 -0.47 31.63 -30.50
C LEU A 354 0.37 32.50 -31.47
N SER A 355 1.54 32.03 -31.89
CA SER A 355 2.48 32.76 -32.77
C SER A 355 2.44 32.27 -34.25
N GLY A 356 1.69 31.23 -34.56
CA GLY A 356 1.40 30.74 -35.92
C GLY A 356 -0.03 31.05 -36.32
#